data_a7939d76b6c258bb92305ea359d66994
#
_entry.id   a7939d76b6c258bb92305ea359d66994
#
_cell.length_a   1.000
_cell.length_b   1.000
_cell.length_c   1.000
_cell.angle_alpha   90.00
_cell.angle_beta   90.00
_cell.angle_gamma   90.00
#
_symmetry.space_group_name_H-M   'P 1'
#
loop_
_entity.id
_entity.type
_entity.pdbx_description
1 polymer ?
#
loop_
_entity_poly.entity_id
_entity_poly.type
_entity_poly.pdbx_seq_one_letter_code
_entity_poly.pdbx_strand_id
1 'polypeptide(L)'
;MEREYMEFDVVIVGAGPAGLSAACRLKQKAAEAGKEISVCVVEKGSEVGAHILSGAVFEPRALNELFPNWKELGAPLNTPVTRDDIYVLRSDSTATKVPDLFVPKTMHNEGNYIISLGNLCRWLAQQAENLGVEIYPGFAAQEVLFDENNVVRGIITGDLGVDREGTPKEGLYTPGMELRGKYTLFAEGCRGHLGKQLIERYKLDSEADSQHYGIGLKEIWEIDSARHQPGLVVHTAGWPLDIISSENTGGSFLYHLENNQVVVGLIVDLSYSNTFLSPFDEFQRLKHHPVLKQYLEGGKRISYGARALAKGGLNSLPKMVFNGGALIGCDLGTMNVAKIKGSHTAMKSGMLAAESVAEALLGGSEGGDTLNTYVEAFKASWLFDELFASRNFGPAMHKFGPIMGAGFNWLDQNIFGGKLPFTLHDTKPDYACLKLAKDCKQISYPKPDGKLSFDKLSSVFISSTNHEEEQPCHLKLRDASIPINVNLPLYDEPAQRYCPAGVYEVITQESGEKRFQINAQNCVHCKTCDIKDPSQNITWVTPEGGGGPTYPNM
;
A
#
# COMPACT_ATOMS: atom_id res chain seq x y z
N MET A 1 -30.64 11.74 13.81
CA MET A 1 -30.22 11.38 15.17
C MET A 1 -28.89 12.07 15.41
N GLU A 2 -28.70 12.75 16.54
CA GLU A 2 -27.42 13.34 16.89
C GLU A 2 -26.45 12.19 17.20
N ARG A 3 -25.23 12.21 16.60
CA ARG A 3 -24.24 11.16 16.81
C ARG A 3 -23.55 11.38 18.15
N GLU A 4 -23.19 10.31 18.83
CA GLU A 4 -22.29 10.38 19.97
C GLU A 4 -20.90 10.84 19.53
N TYR A 5 -20.17 11.51 20.42
CA TYR A 5 -18.82 11.98 20.10
C TYR A 5 -17.85 11.75 21.26
N MET A 6 -16.58 11.61 20.89
CA MET A 6 -15.44 11.64 21.80
C MET A 6 -14.47 12.72 21.35
N GLU A 7 -13.77 13.35 22.30
CA GLU A 7 -12.82 14.44 22.03
C GLU A 7 -11.41 14.00 22.42
N PHE A 8 -10.47 14.30 21.51
CA PHE A 8 -9.05 14.06 21.68
C PHE A 8 -8.27 15.28 21.21
N ASP A 9 -7.02 15.42 21.66
CA ASP A 9 -6.12 16.41 21.06
C ASP A 9 -5.76 15.99 19.62
N VAL A 10 -5.51 14.69 19.42
CA VAL A 10 -5.12 14.17 18.10
C VAL A 10 -5.87 12.88 17.74
N VAL A 11 -6.48 12.89 16.56
CA VAL A 11 -7.08 11.71 15.93
C VAL A 11 -6.16 11.22 14.82
N ILE A 12 -5.84 9.93 14.79
CA ILE A 12 -5.01 9.31 13.75
C ILE A 12 -5.82 8.23 13.05
N VAL A 13 -5.90 8.30 11.72
CA VAL A 13 -6.65 7.37 10.88
C VAL A 13 -5.69 6.34 10.27
N GLY A 14 -5.72 5.13 10.79
CA GLY A 14 -4.92 3.99 10.34
C GLY A 14 -3.79 3.60 11.30
N ALA A 15 -3.82 2.36 11.80
CA ALA A 15 -2.81 1.76 12.66
C ALA A 15 -1.71 1.03 11.88
N GLY A 16 -1.24 1.64 10.79
CA GLY A 16 -0.06 1.21 10.05
C GLY A 16 1.23 1.83 10.61
N PRO A 17 2.39 1.58 9.96
CA PRO A 17 3.68 2.08 10.44
C PRO A 17 3.72 3.59 10.66
N ALA A 18 3.09 4.39 9.78
CA ALA A 18 3.08 5.84 9.90
C ALA A 18 2.23 6.31 11.09
N GLY A 19 0.98 5.81 11.19
CA GLY A 19 0.07 6.23 12.26
C GLY A 19 0.56 5.83 13.65
N LEU A 20 1.02 4.59 13.82
CA LEU A 20 1.56 4.12 15.09
C LEU A 20 2.85 4.85 15.49
N SER A 21 3.72 5.14 14.52
CA SER A 21 4.93 5.93 14.80
C SER A 21 4.60 7.37 15.20
N ALA A 22 3.58 7.97 14.55
CA ALA A 22 3.09 9.29 14.94
C ALA A 22 2.51 9.27 16.37
N ALA A 23 1.68 8.28 16.70
CA ALA A 23 1.09 8.14 18.02
C ALA A 23 2.14 8.00 19.12
N CYS A 24 3.11 7.09 18.94
CA CYS A 24 4.23 6.93 19.87
C CYS A 24 5.02 8.23 20.04
N ARG A 25 5.35 8.91 18.92
CA ARG A 25 6.16 10.14 18.96
C ARG A 25 5.45 11.29 19.65
N LEU A 26 4.14 11.44 19.45
CA LEU A 26 3.31 12.43 20.16
C LEU A 26 3.39 12.23 21.68
N LYS A 27 3.20 11.01 22.16
CA LYS A 27 3.25 10.69 23.59
C LYS A 27 4.66 10.87 24.16
N GLN A 28 5.71 10.54 23.38
CA GLN A 28 7.10 10.82 23.80
C GLN A 28 7.33 12.33 23.96
N LYS A 29 6.88 13.16 23.01
CA LYS A 29 7.02 14.62 23.07
C LYS A 29 6.21 15.24 24.21
N ALA A 30 5.02 14.73 24.47
CA ALA A 30 4.22 15.15 25.62
C ALA A 30 4.94 14.85 26.95
N ALA A 31 5.47 13.63 27.10
CA ALA A 31 6.24 13.23 28.28
C ALA A 31 7.53 14.06 28.46
N GLU A 32 8.29 14.33 27.39
CA GLU A 32 9.47 15.20 27.41
C GLU A 32 9.14 16.61 27.94
N ALA A 33 7.94 17.12 27.62
CA ALA A 33 7.45 18.43 28.07
C ALA A 33 6.75 18.40 29.43
N GLY A 34 6.56 17.24 30.04
CA GLY A 34 5.79 17.06 31.29
C GLY A 34 4.33 17.46 31.15
N LYS A 35 3.74 17.31 29.96
CA LYS A 35 2.34 17.61 29.64
C LYS A 35 1.64 16.37 29.09
N GLU A 36 0.31 16.39 29.09
CA GLU A 36 -0.50 15.36 28.48
C GLU A 36 -1.02 15.81 27.11
N ILE A 37 -1.03 14.88 26.15
CA ILE A 37 -1.71 14.99 24.86
C ILE A 37 -2.53 13.72 24.71
N SER A 38 -3.85 13.85 24.57
CA SER A 38 -4.74 12.71 24.31
C SER A 38 -4.69 12.32 22.82
N VAL A 39 -4.45 11.04 22.57
CA VAL A 39 -4.26 10.52 21.21
C VAL A 39 -5.12 9.28 21.03
N CYS A 40 -5.95 9.27 19.98
CA CYS A 40 -6.60 8.05 19.53
C CYS A 40 -6.18 7.64 18.13
N VAL A 41 -6.15 6.33 17.88
CA VAL A 41 -5.88 5.73 16.56
C VAL A 41 -7.06 4.85 16.20
N VAL A 42 -7.66 5.08 15.04
CA VAL A 42 -8.70 4.19 14.50
C VAL A 42 -8.11 3.26 13.45
N GLU A 43 -8.54 2.00 13.48
CA GLU A 43 -8.15 0.97 12.51
C GLU A 43 -9.40 0.24 12.01
N LYS A 44 -9.57 0.17 10.68
CA LYS A 44 -10.73 -0.51 10.08
C LYS A 44 -10.68 -2.04 10.18
N GLY A 45 -9.49 -2.62 10.29
CA GLY A 45 -9.30 -4.06 10.48
C GLY A 45 -9.79 -4.52 11.84
N SER A 46 -10.13 -5.80 11.95
CA SER A 46 -10.57 -6.42 13.21
C SER A 46 -9.53 -6.33 14.34
N GLU A 47 -8.25 -6.23 13.96
CA GLU A 47 -7.11 -6.01 14.84
C GLU A 47 -6.02 -5.23 14.12
N VAL A 48 -5.10 -4.64 14.87
CA VAL A 48 -3.92 -4.00 14.27
C VAL A 48 -3.09 -5.06 13.54
N GLY A 49 -2.66 -4.75 12.32
CA GLY A 49 -1.87 -5.65 11.48
C GLY A 49 -2.69 -6.59 10.59
N ALA A 50 -3.99 -6.78 10.82
CA ALA A 50 -4.83 -7.69 10.03
C ALA A 50 -4.79 -7.39 8.52
N HIS A 51 -4.82 -6.13 8.15
CA HIS A 51 -4.79 -5.68 6.74
C HIS A 51 -3.40 -5.35 6.20
N ILE A 52 -2.35 -5.55 7.00
CA ILE A 52 -0.99 -5.19 6.59
C ILE A 52 -0.42 -6.27 5.66
N LEU A 53 0.01 -5.83 4.49
CA LEU A 53 0.73 -6.63 3.50
C LEU A 53 1.91 -5.84 2.96
N SER A 54 3.11 -6.40 3.07
CA SER A 54 4.34 -5.79 2.56
C SER A 54 5.30 -6.87 2.05
N GLY A 55 6.24 -6.52 1.18
CA GLY A 55 7.33 -7.40 0.75
C GLY A 55 8.22 -7.80 1.90
N ALA A 56 8.58 -6.92 2.65
CA ALA A 56 9.11 -6.52 3.89
C ALA A 56 10.57 -6.87 4.13
N VAL A 57 11.45 -6.32 3.28
CA VAL A 57 12.81 -5.99 3.74
C VAL A 57 12.75 -4.61 4.40
N PHE A 58 13.01 -4.57 5.68
CA PHE A 58 12.84 -3.41 6.54
C PHE A 58 14.18 -2.74 6.87
N GLU A 59 14.26 -1.43 6.63
CA GLU A 59 15.37 -0.57 7.05
C GLU A 59 15.08 -0.01 8.45
N PRO A 60 15.91 -0.30 9.48
CA PRO A 60 15.57 0.05 10.87
C PRO A 60 15.83 1.51 11.24
N ARG A 61 16.23 2.37 10.30
CA ARG A 61 16.63 3.76 10.56
C ARG A 61 15.59 4.55 11.36
N ALA A 62 14.34 4.55 10.89
CA ALA A 62 13.27 5.27 11.59
C ALA A 62 12.92 4.63 12.94
N LEU A 63 12.98 3.30 13.03
CA LEU A 63 12.77 2.59 14.29
C LEU A 63 13.88 2.90 15.31
N ASN A 64 15.13 3.00 14.87
CA ASN A 64 16.25 3.41 15.73
C ASN A 64 16.07 4.83 16.31
N GLU A 65 15.43 5.73 15.56
CA GLU A 65 15.12 7.08 16.04
C GLU A 65 13.94 7.09 17.02
N LEU A 66 12.90 6.27 16.74
CA LEU A 66 11.68 6.21 17.55
C LEU A 66 11.91 5.45 18.86
N PHE A 67 12.56 4.31 18.79
CA PHE A 67 12.87 3.42 19.91
C PHE A 67 14.34 2.95 19.82
N PRO A 68 15.34 3.71 20.32
CA PRO A 68 16.74 3.31 20.25
C PRO A 68 17.01 1.94 20.88
N ASN A 69 16.21 1.55 21.87
CA ASN A 69 16.29 0.27 22.60
C ASN A 69 15.29 -0.78 22.10
N TRP A 70 14.85 -0.71 20.84
CA TRP A 70 13.84 -1.62 20.26
C TRP A 70 14.19 -3.11 20.40
N LYS A 71 15.49 -3.45 20.43
CA LYS A 71 15.96 -4.84 20.64
C LYS A 71 15.61 -5.34 22.04
N GLU A 72 15.82 -4.49 23.04
CA GLU A 72 15.51 -4.79 24.45
C GLU A 72 13.99 -4.85 24.67
N LEU A 73 13.24 -4.05 23.91
CA LEU A 73 11.79 -4.04 23.93
C LEU A 73 11.17 -5.19 23.11
N GLY A 74 11.99 -6.06 22.51
CA GLY A 74 11.54 -7.26 21.81
C GLY A 74 10.84 -6.98 20.48
N ALA A 75 11.26 -5.96 19.73
CA ALA A 75 10.74 -5.74 18.38
C ALA A 75 11.01 -6.95 17.47
N PRO A 76 10.06 -7.36 16.60
CA PRO A 76 10.16 -8.62 15.85
C PRO A 76 11.06 -8.51 14.60
N LEU A 77 12.31 -8.07 14.78
CA LEU A 77 13.35 -7.98 13.77
C LEU A 77 14.37 -9.12 13.97
N ASN A 78 13.96 -10.36 13.70
CA ASN A 78 14.73 -11.56 14.05
C ASN A 78 15.63 -12.07 12.92
N THR A 79 15.34 -11.69 11.66
CA THR A 79 16.02 -12.21 10.48
C THR A 79 16.81 -11.12 9.76
N PRO A 80 18.09 -10.89 10.11
CA PRO A 80 18.93 -9.96 9.37
C PRO A 80 19.17 -10.45 7.95
N VAL A 81 19.28 -9.53 6.99
CA VAL A 81 19.67 -9.88 5.61
C VAL A 81 21.12 -10.35 5.63
N THR A 82 21.37 -11.53 5.10
CA THR A 82 22.69 -12.17 5.03
C THR A 82 23.23 -12.26 3.60
N ARG A 83 22.33 -12.28 2.61
CA ARG A 83 22.68 -12.31 1.18
C ARG A 83 21.59 -11.65 0.34
N ASP A 84 22.01 -10.94 -0.68
CA ASP A 84 21.14 -10.22 -1.61
C ASP A 84 21.48 -10.62 -3.05
N ASP A 85 20.57 -11.29 -3.73
CA ASP A 85 20.74 -11.78 -5.09
C ASP A 85 19.76 -11.06 -6.04
N ILE A 86 20.25 -10.51 -7.15
CA ILE A 86 19.41 -9.88 -8.17
C ILE A 86 19.55 -10.63 -9.49
N TYR A 87 18.42 -10.98 -10.10
CA TYR A 87 18.35 -11.68 -11.37
C TYR A 87 17.54 -10.91 -12.41
N VAL A 88 17.99 -10.99 -13.65
CA VAL A 88 17.20 -10.63 -14.82
C VAL A 88 16.69 -11.93 -15.44
N LEU A 89 15.37 -12.12 -15.42
CA LEU A 89 14.71 -13.27 -16.04
C LEU A 89 14.47 -12.95 -17.51
N ARG A 90 15.17 -13.67 -18.42
CA ARG A 90 15.13 -13.40 -19.86
C ARG A 90 14.02 -14.17 -20.57
N SER A 91 13.65 -15.32 -20.03
CA SER A 91 12.55 -16.18 -20.53
C SER A 91 11.93 -16.94 -19.36
N ASP A 92 11.07 -17.88 -19.63
CA ASP A 92 10.46 -18.79 -18.66
C ASP A 92 11.44 -19.73 -17.94
N SER A 93 12.66 -19.85 -18.45
CA SER A 93 13.63 -20.84 -17.99
C SER A 93 15.05 -20.29 -17.85
N THR A 94 15.33 -19.10 -18.38
CA THR A 94 16.69 -18.53 -18.38
C THR A 94 16.78 -17.24 -17.59
N ALA A 95 17.80 -17.12 -16.77
CA ALA A 95 18.09 -15.95 -15.98
C ALA A 95 19.58 -15.57 -16.05
N THR A 96 19.86 -14.31 -15.76
CA THR A 96 21.22 -13.82 -15.56
C THR A 96 21.30 -13.17 -14.19
N LYS A 97 22.21 -13.63 -13.34
CA LYS A 97 22.51 -12.95 -12.07
C LYS A 97 23.22 -11.65 -12.36
N VAL A 98 22.75 -10.55 -11.78
CA VAL A 98 23.39 -9.23 -11.92
C VAL A 98 24.58 -9.19 -10.96
N PRO A 99 25.81 -8.93 -11.45
CA PRO A 99 26.95 -8.72 -10.56
C PRO A 99 26.75 -7.49 -9.68
N ASP A 100 27.18 -7.54 -8.42
CA ASP A 100 26.98 -6.48 -7.42
C ASP A 100 27.44 -5.10 -7.90
N LEU A 101 28.48 -5.04 -8.71
CA LEU A 101 28.99 -3.80 -9.32
C LEU A 101 27.93 -3.04 -10.17
N PHE A 102 26.99 -3.77 -10.76
CA PHE A 102 25.93 -3.20 -11.60
C PHE A 102 24.62 -2.97 -10.84
N VAL A 103 24.58 -3.30 -9.54
CA VAL A 103 23.42 -3.03 -8.69
C VAL A 103 23.51 -1.58 -8.19
N PRO A 104 22.42 -0.78 -8.29
CA PRO A 104 22.39 0.54 -7.68
C PRO A 104 22.61 0.43 -6.16
N LYS A 105 23.44 1.31 -5.59
CA LYS A 105 23.76 1.31 -4.15
C LYS A 105 22.51 1.34 -3.26
N THR A 106 21.47 2.01 -3.72
CA THR A 106 20.18 2.13 -3.03
C THR A 106 19.43 0.79 -2.88
N MET A 107 19.73 -0.20 -3.72
CA MET A 107 19.07 -1.50 -3.70
C MET A 107 19.73 -2.52 -2.76
N HIS A 108 20.93 -2.26 -2.25
CA HIS A 108 21.61 -3.13 -1.31
C HIS A 108 20.89 -3.18 0.04
N ASN A 109 20.88 -4.36 0.67
CA ASN A 109 20.12 -4.64 1.89
C ASN A 109 20.98 -4.93 3.12
N GLU A 110 22.26 -4.63 3.09
CA GLU A 110 23.14 -4.78 4.26
C GLU A 110 22.60 -3.96 5.45
N GLY A 111 22.50 -4.57 6.62
CA GLY A 111 21.98 -3.94 7.83
C GLY A 111 20.44 -3.88 7.92
N ASN A 112 19.74 -4.37 6.90
CA ASN A 112 18.28 -4.49 6.90
C ASN A 112 17.83 -5.85 7.45
N TYR A 113 16.52 -5.97 7.69
CA TYR A 113 15.90 -7.17 8.24
C TYR A 113 14.74 -7.63 7.35
N ILE A 114 14.57 -8.95 7.23
CA ILE A 114 13.36 -9.54 6.65
C ILE A 114 12.36 -9.70 7.79
N ILE A 115 11.19 -9.10 7.67
CA ILE A 115 10.18 -9.08 8.74
C ILE A 115 8.77 -9.35 8.21
N SER A 116 7.85 -9.67 9.12
CA SER A 116 6.42 -9.41 8.92
C SER A 116 6.10 -7.98 9.35
N LEU A 117 5.64 -7.15 8.42
CA LEU A 117 5.25 -5.78 8.76
C LEU A 117 3.99 -5.76 9.65
N GLY A 118 3.10 -6.76 9.50
CA GLY A 118 1.94 -6.93 10.38
C GLY A 118 2.36 -7.15 11.83
N ASN A 119 3.36 -8.00 12.06
CA ASN A 119 3.89 -8.24 13.41
C ASN A 119 4.59 -7.01 13.98
N LEU A 120 5.32 -6.25 13.15
CA LEU A 120 5.90 -4.97 13.60
C LEU A 120 4.82 -3.97 14.00
N CYS A 121 3.71 -3.88 13.25
CA CYS A 121 2.59 -3.01 13.61
C CYS A 121 1.92 -3.45 14.92
N ARG A 122 1.72 -4.74 15.16
CA ARG A 122 1.19 -5.25 16.45
C ARG A 122 2.10 -4.86 17.61
N TRP A 123 3.41 -5.01 17.42
CA TRP A 123 4.39 -4.59 18.44
C TRP A 123 4.38 -3.07 18.65
N LEU A 124 4.32 -2.26 17.58
CA LEU A 124 4.22 -0.80 17.69
C LEU A 124 2.93 -0.36 18.40
N ALA A 125 1.80 -1.05 18.13
CA ALA A 125 0.54 -0.79 18.82
C ALA A 125 0.66 -1.02 20.32
N GLN A 126 1.29 -2.11 20.74
CA GLN A 126 1.56 -2.37 22.16
C GLN A 126 2.44 -1.28 22.78
N GLN A 127 3.47 -0.79 22.06
CA GLN A 127 4.28 0.31 22.55
C GLN A 127 3.46 1.61 22.68
N ALA A 128 2.56 1.88 21.71
CA ALA A 128 1.68 3.04 21.75
C ALA A 128 0.70 2.98 22.93
N GLU A 129 0.07 1.83 23.17
CA GLU A 129 -0.82 1.60 24.32
C GLU A 129 -0.08 1.77 25.66
N ASN A 130 1.16 1.24 25.76
CA ASN A 130 2.01 1.42 26.94
C ASN A 130 2.35 2.91 27.20
N LEU A 131 2.35 3.74 26.17
CA LEU A 131 2.53 5.19 26.26
C LEU A 131 1.20 5.94 26.54
N GLY A 132 0.07 5.25 26.60
CA GLY A 132 -1.25 5.83 26.87
C GLY A 132 -1.97 6.33 25.60
N VAL A 133 -1.74 5.71 24.45
CA VAL A 133 -2.53 5.91 23.24
C VAL A 133 -3.75 5.01 23.29
N GLU A 134 -4.91 5.52 22.91
CA GLU A 134 -6.13 4.72 22.75
C GLU A 134 -6.21 4.21 21.29
N ILE A 135 -6.28 2.89 21.11
CA ILE A 135 -6.36 2.26 19.78
C ILE A 135 -7.72 1.58 19.63
N TYR A 136 -8.45 1.90 18.58
CA TYR A 136 -9.79 1.38 18.29
C TYR A 136 -9.78 0.53 17.00
N PRO A 137 -9.48 -0.79 17.09
CA PRO A 137 -9.64 -1.71 15.97
C PRO A 137 -11.14 -1.95 15.68
N GLY A 138 -11.45 -2.24 14.41
CA GLY A 138 -12.84 -2.42 13.97
C GLY A 138 -13.59 -1.11 13.72
N PHE A 139 -12.96 0.04 13.92
CA PHE A 139 -13.57 1.35 13.67
C PHE A 139 -13.08 1.92 12.33
N ALA A 140 -13.96 1.90 11.34
CA ALA A 140 -13.67 2.41 10.00
C ALA A 140 -13.98 3.92 9.93
N ALA A 141 -12.97 4.74 9.66
CA ALA A 141 -13.19 6.16 9.35
C ALA A 141 -13.86 6.28 7.97
N GLN A 142 -15.10 6.75 7.95
CA GLN A 142 -15.93 6.80 6.75
C GLN A 142 -16.07 8.21 6.19
N GLU A 143 -16.11 9.24 7.05
CA GLU A 143 -16.25 10.63 6.63
C GLU A 143 -15.26 11.51 7.41
N VAL A 144 -14.85 12.61 6.78
CA VAL A 144 -14.08 13.66 7.46
C VAL A 144 -15.05 14.63 8.12
N LEU A 145 -14.83 14.94 9.39
CA LEU A 145 -15.60 15.95 10.11
C LEU A 145 -15.00 17.34 9.84
N PHE A 146 -15.80 18.24 9.27
CA PHE A 146 -15.42 19.62 8.99
C PHE A 146 -16.24 20.59 9.85
N ASP A 147 -15.65 21.71 10.22
CA ASP A 147 -16.40 22.84 10.75
C ASP A 147 -16.96 23.74 9.61
N GLU A 148 -17.69 24.80 9.98
CA GLU A 148 -18.29 25.75 9.04
C GLU A 148 -17.28 26.52 8.19
N ASN A 149 -16.01 26.59 8.64
CA ASN A 149 -14.91 27.24 7.95
C ASN A 149 -14.10 26.24 7.08
N ASN A 150 -14.63 25.03 6.88
CA ASN A 150 -13.95 23.96 6.14
C ASN A 150 -12.62 23.52 6.74
N VAL A 151 -12.48 23.62 8.07
CA VAL A 151 -11.34 23.10 8.84
C VAL A 151 -11.64 21.67 9.27
N VAL A 152 -10.67 20.77 9.15
CA VAL A 152 -10.80 19.39 9.65
C VAL A 152 -10.84 19.40 11.17
N ARG A 153 -11.87 18.74 11.74
CA ARG A 153 -12.09 18.62 13.19
C ARG A 153 -12.18 17.18 13.67
N GLY A 154 -11.78 16.23 12.84
CA GLY A 154 -11.83 14.82 13.17
C GLY A 154 -12.41 13.97 12.05
N ILE A 155 -12.99 12.85 12.43
CA ILE A 155 -13.63 11.90 11.51
C ILE A 155 -14.97 11.41 12.09
N ILE A 156 -15.79 10.83 11.20
CA ILE A 156 -16.99 10.09 11.56
C ILE A 156 -16.75 8.63 11.20
N THR A 157 -17.01 7.73 12.15
CA THR A 157 -16.92 6.29 11.90
C THR A 157 -18.16 5.81 11.15
N GLY A 158 -18.03 4.67 10.45
CA GLY A 158 -19.15 4.08 9.72
C GLY A 158 -20.26 3.55 10.65
N ASP A 159 -21.50 3.63 10.17
CA ASP A 159 -22.63 2.95 10.78
C ASP A 159 -22.45 1.43 10.65
N LEU A 160 -22.90 0.68 11.64
CA LEU A 160 -22.92 -0.78 11.66
C LEU A 160 -24.36 -1.31 11.60
N GLY A 161 -24.53 -2.51 11.04
CA GLY A 161 -25.84 -3.15 10.99
C GLY A 161 -26.82 -2.46 10.05
N VAL A 162 -26.37 -2.00 8.90
CA VAL A 162 -27.21 -1.51 7.79
C VAL A 162 -27.35 -2.61 6.72
N ASP A 163 -28.46 -2.58 5.96
CA ASP A 163 -28.67 -3.48 4.83
C ASP A 163 -27.97 -2.98 3.54
N ARG A 164 -28.14 -3.70 2.45
CA ARG A 164 -27.51 -3.38 1.15
C ARG A 164 -27.92 -2.02 0.58
N GLU A 165 -29.09 -1.56 0.93
CA GLU A 165 -29.67 -0.26 0.56
C GLU A 165 -29.26 0.86 1.52
N GLY A 166 -28.55 0.51 2.63
CA GLY A 166 -28.13 1.44 3.68
C GLY A 166 -29.21 1.70 4.73
N THR A 167 -30.27 0.86 4.79
CA THR A 167 -31.35 0.98 5.79
C THR A 167 -30.93 0.33 7.10
N PRO A 168 -31.14 0.98 8.26
CA PRO A 168 -30.87 0.39 9.56
C PRO A 168 -31.63 -0.91 9.79
N LYS A 169 -30.92 -1.98 10.20
CA LYS A 169 -31.51 -3.27 10.59
C LYS A 169 -32.00 -3.19 12.04
N GLU A 170 -33.25 -3.60 12.27
CA GLU A 170 -33.82 -3.60 13.63
C GLU A 170 -33.01 -4.49 14.58
N GLY A 171 -32.62 -3.93 15.73
CA GLY A 171 -31.84 -4.61 16.77
C GLY A 171 -30.35 -4.84 16.48
N LEU A 172 -29.85 -4.46 15.31
CA LEU A 172 -28.43 -4.60 14.92
C LEU A 172 -27.77 -3.25 14.61
N TYR A 173 -28.56 -2.23 14.32
CA TYR A 173 -28.05 -0.93 13.93
C TYR A 173 -27.34 -0.22 15.07
N THR A 174 -26.12 0.20 14.82
CA THR A 174 -25.33 1.08 15.69
C THR A 174 -24.85 2.27 14.86
N PRO A 175 -25.27 3.49 15.17
CA PRO A 175 -24.79 4.66 14.46
C PRO A 175 -23.29 4.86 14.69
N GLY A 176 -22.59 5.29 13.66
CA GLY A 176 -21.20 5.71 13.80
C GLY A 176 -21.09 6.92 14.72
N MET A 177 -19.93 7.12 15.30
CA MET A 177 -19.65 8.21 16.23
C MET A 177 -18.68 9.23 15.62
N GLU A 178 -18.69 10.45 16.14
CA GLU A 178 -17.71 11.46 15.82
C GLU A 178 -16.49 11.33 16.73
N LEU A 179 -15.30 11.22 16.15
CA LEU A 179 -14.05 11.36 16.85
C LEU A 179 -13.47 12.73 16.53
N ARG A 180 -13.64 13.66 17.48
CA ARG A 180 -13.24 15.05 17.32
C ARG A 180 -11.80 15.23 17.76
N GLY A 181 -11.03 15.99 16.98
CA GLY A 181 -9.63 16.27 17.28
C GLY A 181 -9.23 17.71 16.99
N LYS A 182 -8.30 18.25 17.77
CA LYS A 182 -7.66 19.52 17.45
C LYS A 182 -6.89 19.41 16.13
N TYR A 183 -6.25 18.25 15.92
CA TYR A 183 -5.60 17.86 14.67
C TYR A 183 -5.94 16.41 14.29
N THR A 184 -5.98 16.14 12.97
CA THR A 184 -6.22 14.80 12.44
C THR A 184 -5.10 14.41 11.48
N LEU A 185 -4.47 13.25 11.70
CA LEU A 185 -3.43 12.69 10.85
C LEU A 185 -4.00 11.52 10.04
N PHE A 186 -3.89 11.60 8.71
CA PHE A 186 -4.40 10.57 7.81
C PHE A 186 -3.26 9.65 7.38
N ALA A 187 -3.32 8.40 7.82
CA ALA A 187 -2.33 7.35 7.63
C ALA A 187 -2.94 6.10 6.98
N GLU A 188 -3.91 6.26 6.08
CA GLU A 188 -4.72 5.19 5.50
C GLU A 188 -3.97 4.29 4.50
N GLY A 189 -2.70 4.59 4.26
CA GLY A 189 -1.87 3.88 3.30
C GLY A 189 -2.15 4.26 1.85
N CYS A 190 -1.73 3.41 0.92
CA CYS A 190 -1.87 3.68 -0.51
C CYS A 190 -3.34 3.95 -0.89
N ARG A 191 -3.59 5.09 -1.54
CA ARG A 191 -4.92 5.50 -1.99
C ARG A 191 -5.96 5.49 -0.86
N GLY A 192 -5.70 6.26 0.21
CA GLY A 192 -6.58 6.38 1.37
C GLY A 192 -8.00 6.80 0.97
N HIS A 193 -9.00 6.27 1.67
CA HIS A 193 -10.40 6.62 1.39
C HIS A 193 -10.68 8.09 1.64
N LEU A 194 -10.28 8.59 2.80
CA LEU A 194 -10.42 10.01 3.18
C LEU A 194 -9.30 10.87 2.58
N GLY A 195 -8.08 10.33 2.50
CA GLY A 195 -6.94 11.03 1.92
C GLY A 195 -7.21 11.50 0.49
N LYS A 196 -7.79 10.66 -0.38
CA LYS A 196 -8.13 11.07 -1.75
C LYS A 196 -9.21 12.15 -1.81
N GLN A 197 -10.19 12.14 -0.89
CA GLN A 197 -11.21 13.18 -0.79
C GLN A 197 -10.61 14.52 -0.34
N LEU A 198 -9.65 14.49 0.60
CA LEU A 198 -8.92 15.66 1.06
C LEU A 198 -8.02 16.25 -0.04
N ILE A 199 -7.32 15.37 -0.78
CA ILE A 199 -6.52 15.78 -1.94
C ILE A 199 -7.38 16.51 -2.96
N GLU A 200 -8.55 15.98 -3.32
CA GLU A 200 -9.48 16.59 -4.26
C GLU A 200 -10.06 17.91 -3.71
N ARG A 201 -10.57 17.88 -2.46
CA ARG A 201 -11.23 19.02 -1.82
C ARG A 201 -10.33 20.23 -1.70
N TYR A 202 -9.08 20.04 -1.26
CA TYR A 202 -8.11 21.11 -1.07
C TYR A 202 -7.17 21.30 -2.27
N LYS A 203 -7.36 20.52 -3.36
CA LYS A 203 -6.50 20.53 -4.57
C LYS A 203 -5.01 20.38 -4.22
N LEU A 204 -4.71 19.42 -3.34
CA LEU A 204 -3.36 19.27 -2.80
C LEU A 204 -2.34 18.81 -3.85
N ASP A 205 -2.78 18.14 -4.90
CA ASP A 205 -1.96 17.59 -5.99
C ASP A 205 -1.84 18.51 -7.21
N SER A 206 -2.36 19.73 -7.15
CA SER A 206 -2.41 20.66 -8.30
C SER A 206 -1.04 21.04 -8.89
N GLU A 207 0.03 20.88 -8.14
CA GLU A 207 1.40 21.20 -8.54
C GLU A 207 2.30 19.93 -8.62
N ALA A 208 1.73 18.75 -8.39
CA ALA A 208 2.45 17.48 -8.39
C ALA A 208 2.33 16.77 -9.74
N ASP A 209 3.29 15.90 -10.05
CA ASP A 209 3.15 14.91 -11.11
C ASP A 209 2.05 13.91 -10.75
N SER A 210 1.53 13.17 -11.74
CA SER A 210 0.59 12.09 -11.48
C SER A 210 1.19 11.07 -10.52
N GLN A 211 0.40 10.63 -9.52
CA GLN A 211 0.83 9.51 -8.69
C GLN A 211 0.82 8.22 -9.52
N HIS A 212 1.89 7.45 -9.43
CA HIS A 212 2.02 6.14 -10.04
C HIS A 212 1.87 5.05 -9.00
N TYR A 213 1.33 3.92 -9.42
CA TYR A 213 1.03 2.81 -8.54
C TYR A 213 1.54 1.48 -9.10
N GLY A 214 1.79 0.54 -8.22
CA GLY A 214 1.98 -0.86 -8.56
C GLY A 214 1.00 -1.70 -7.78
N ILE A 215 0.59 -2.85 -8.35
CA ILE A 215 -0.09 -3.90 -7.59
C ILE A 215 0.94 -4.93 -7.15
N GLY A 216 1.08 -5.13 -5.84
CA GLY A 216 1.86 -6.21 -5.27
C GLY A 216 0.96 -7.38 -4.92
N LEU A 217 1.32 -8.57 -5.42
CA LEU A 217 0.74 -9.84 -5.03
C LEU A 217 1.79 -10.59 -4.22
N LYS A 218 1.38 -11.25 -3.14
CA LYS A 218 2.28 -11.92 -2.22
C LYS A 218 1.68 -13.25 -1.74
N GLU A 219 2.53 -14.24 -1.61
CA GLU A 219 2.23 -15.50 -0.93
C GLU A 219 3.30 -15.80 0.14
N ILE A 220 2.88 -16.48 1.21
CA ILE A 220 3.78 -17.10 2.17
C ILE A 220 3.74 -18.61 1.95
N TRP A 221 4.93 -19.22 1.95
CA TRP A 221 5.12 -20.65 1.80
C TRP A 221 5.92 -21.22 2.95
N GLU A 222 5.53 -22.38 3.45
CA GLU A 222 6.38 -23.26 4.26
C GLU A 222 7.14 -24.19 3.32
N ILE A 223 8.47 -24.21 3.44
CA ILE A 223 9.34 -24.97 2.55
C ILE A 223 10.19 -25.98 3.34
N ASP A 224 10.80 -26.91 2.64
CA ASP A 224 11.76 -27.86 3.22
C ASP A 224 12.94 -27.10 3.85
N SER A 225 13.30 -27.48 5.07
CA SER A 225 14.43 -26.89 5.80
C SER A 225 15.77 -27.01 5.05
N ALA A 226 15.94 -28.05 4.22
CA ALA A 226 17.13 -28.22 3.39
C ALA A 226 17.24 -27.16 2.26
N ARG A 227 16.14 -26.51 1.90
CA ARG A 227 16.10 -25.43 0.89
C ARG A 227 16.04 -24.05 1.53
N HIS A 228 15.81 -23.98 2.83
CA HIS A 228 15.66 -22.73 3.55
C HIS A 228 17.01 -22.07 3.83
N GLN A 229 17.13 -20.77 3.55
CA GLN A 229 18.35 -19.96 3.73
C GLN A 229 18.00 -18.66 4.44
N PRO A 230 17.88 -18.66 5.79
CA PRO A 230 17.47 -17.47 6.54
C PRO A 230 18.28 -16.23 6.18
N GLY A 231 17.61 -15.12 5.91
CA GLY A 231 18.25 -13.86 5.53
C GLY A 231 18.60 -13.73 4.04
N LEU A 232 18.31 -14.74 3.21
CA LEU A 232 18.44 -14.61 1.76
C LEU A 232 17.34 -13.73 1.19
N VAL A 233 17.73 -12.71 0.44
CA VAL A 233 16.89 -11.82 -0.37
C VAL A 233 17.14 -12.11 -1.84
N VAL A 234 16.10 -12.40 -2.60
CA VAL A 234 16.16 -12.54 -4.06
C VAL A 234 15.22 -11.52 -4.69
N HIS A 235 15.75 -10.67 -5.55
CA HIS A 235 14.97 -9.79 -6.41
C HIS A 235 15.09 -10.21 -7.87
N THR A 236 14.01 -10.06 -8.63
CA THR A 236 14.06 -10.31 -10.08
C THR A 236 13.37 -9.21 -10.88
N ALA A 237 13.80 -9.02 -12.12
CA ALA A 237 13.14 -8.19 -13.11
C ALA A 237 13.04 -8.95 -14.44
N GLY A 238 12.12 -8.56 -15.32
CA GLY A 238 11.89 -9.18 -16.61
C GLY A 238 10.78 -10.23 -16.56
N TRP A 239 10.94 -11.33 -17.28
CA TRP A 239 9.88 -12.34 -17.43
C TRP A 239 9.19 -12.66 -16.07
N PRO A 240 7.86 -12.80 -16.03
CA PRO A 240 6.88 -12.81 -17.13
C PRO A 240 6.51 -11.42 -17.65
N LEU A 241 7.05 -10.37 -17.04
CA LEU A 241 6.87 -9.00 -17.48
C LEU A 241 7.92 -8.64 -18.55
N ASP A 242 7.79 -7.45 -19.15
CA ASP A 242 8.67 -7.02 -20.21
C ASP A 242 10.00 -6.46 -19.64
N ILE A 243 11.09 -6.75 -20.34
CA ILE A 243 12.41 -6.20 -20.00
C ILE A 243 12.88 -5.14 -21.01
N ILE A 244 12.21 -5.02 -22.15
CA ILE A 244 12.65 -4.14 -23.25
C ILE A 244 11.80 -2.88 -23.30
N SER A 245 10.49 -3.03 -23.32
CA SER A 245 9.56 -1.91 -23.40
C SER A 245 9.07 -1.47 -22.00
N SER A 246 8.59 -0.24 -21.90
CA SER A 246 7.94 0.27 -20.70
C SER A 246 6.46 -0.09 -20.60
N GLU A 247 5.94 -0.93 -21.52
CA GLU A 247 4.51 -1.23 -21.60
C GLU A 247 3.99 -2.17 -20.52
N ASN A 248 4.89 -2.93 -19.88
CA ASN A 248 4.54 -3.93 -18.90
C ASN A 248 5.72 -4.15 -17.94
N THR A 249 5.91 -3.26 -16.99
CA THR A 249 7.04 -3.25 -16.07
C THR A 249 6.66 -3.69 -14.66
N GLY A 250 7.69 -4.04 -13.89
CA GLY A 250 7.55 -4.47 -12.51
C GLY A 250 8.76 -5.29 -12.07
N GLY A 251 8.58 -6.08 -11.04
CA GLY A 251 9.63 -6.96 -10.53
C GLY A 251 9.09 -7.93 -9.51
N SER A 252 9.89 -8.93 -9.18
CA SER A 252 9.50 -9.91 -8.16
C SER A 252 10.54 -10.06 -7.07
N PHE A 253 10.12 -10.69 -6.01
CA PHE A 253 10.97 -10.97 -4.86
C PHE A 253 10.69 -12.34 -4.27
N LEU A 254 11.70 -12.92 -3.61
CA LEU A 254 11.58 -14.07 -2.72
C LEU A 254 12.52 -13.86 -1.53
N TYR A 255 11.96 -13.88 -0.32
CA TYR A 255 12.72 -13.67 0.92
C TYR A 255 12.56 -14.84 1.86
N HIS A 256 13.67 -15.25 2.46
CA HIS A 256 13.68 -16.33 3.46
C HIS A 256 13.56 -15.74 4.87
N LEU A 257 12.40 -15.91 5.48
CA LEU A 257 12.11 -15.51 6.85
C LEU A 257 12.63 -16.55 7.86
N GLU A 258 12.16 -16.47 9.09
CA GLU A 258 12.31 -17.50 10.11
C GLU A 258 11.35 -18.69 9.89
N ASN A 259 11.51 -19.78 10.64
CA ASN A 259 10.59 -20.92 10.71
C ASN A 259 10.33 -21.64 9.38
N ASN A 260 11.35 -21.76 8.53
CA ASN A 260 11.25 -22.38 7.19
C ASN A 260 10.20 -21.71 6.29
N GLN A 261 9.89 -20.44 6.54
CA GLN A 261 8.98 -19.68 5.71
C GLN A 261 9.73 -18.87 4.66
N VAL A 262 9.14 -18.79 3.49
CA VAL A 262 9.54 -17.85 2.45
C VAL A 262 8.34 -17.04 2.01
N VAL A 263 8.59 -15.78 1.71
CA VAL A 263 7.62 -14.94 1.02
C VAL A 263 8.03 -14.80 -0.43
N VAL A 264 7.08 -14.93 -1.34
CA VAL A 264 7.27 -14.69 -2.77
C VAL A 264 6.22 -13.72 -3.25
N GLY A 265 6.60 -12.77 -4.10
CA GLY A 265 5.66 -11.80 -4.64
C GLY A 265 6.07 -11.26 -5.99
N LEU A 266 5.09 -10.66 -6.66
CA LEU A 266 5.23 -9.94 -7.92
C LEU A 266 4.60 -8.56 -7.76
N ILE A 267 5.34 -7.54 -8.18
CA ILE A 267 4.82 -6.19 -8.36
C ILE A 267 4.63 -5.96 -9.85
N VAL A 268 3.43 -5.54 -10.25
CA VAL A 268 3.13 -5.11 -11.62
C VAL A 268 2.80 -3.62 -11.57
N ASP A 269 3.49 -2.84 -12.38
CA ASP A 269 3.21 -1.40 -12.49
C ASP A 269 1.84 -1.19 -13.12
N LEU A 270 0.99 -0.38 -12.50
CA LEU A 270 -0.37 -0.15 -13.00
C LEU A 270 -0.42 0.75 -14.24
N SER A 271 0.72 1.25 -14.68
CA SER A 271 0.89 1.91 -15.99
C SER A 271 0.92 0.94 -17.17
N TYR A 272 0.82 -0.39 -16.96
CA TYR A 272 0.81 -1.35 -18.05
C TYR A 272 -0.29 -1.05 -19.09
N SER A 273 0.01 -1.35 -20.37
CA SER A 273 -0.83 -0.93 -21.49
C SER A 273 -1.77 -2.01 -22.03
N ASN A 274 -1.43 -3.29 -21.88
CA ASN A 274 -2.24 -4.39 -22.44
C ASN A 274 -3.44 -4.71 -21.55
N THR A 275 -4.65 -4.48 -22.07
CA THR A 275 -5.90 -4.74 -21.36
C THR A 275 -6.14 -6.23 -21.01
N PHE A 276 -5.45 -7.15 -21.69
CA PHE A 276 -5.55 -8.60 -21.42
C PHE A 276 -4.58 -9.12 -20.38
N LEU A 277 -3.73 -8.24 -19.82
CA LEU A 277 -2.81 -8.63 -18.75
C LEU A 277 -3.57 -8.86 -17.45
N SER A 278 -3.28 -10.00 -16.81
CA SER A 278 -3.76 -10.35 -15.48
C SER A 278 -2.57 -10.42 -14.49
N PRO A 279 -2.42 -9.46 -13.60
CA PRO A 279 -1.33 -9.48 -12.61
C PRO A 279 -1.31 -10.77 -11.79
N PHE A 280 -2.49 -11.31 -11.45
CA PHE A 280 -2.61 -12.58 -10.72
C PHE A 280 -2.02 -13.75 -11.52
N ASP A 281 -2.39 -13.88 -12.80
CA ASP A 281 -1.95 -15.01 -13.62
C ASP A 281 -0.46 -14.89 -13.98
N GLU A 282 0.07 -13.65 -14.16
CA GLU A 282 1.51 -13.43 -14.30
C GLU A 282 2.27 -13.87 -13.04
N PHE A 283 1.73 -13.62 -11.86
CA PHE A 283 2.33 -14.11 -10.61
C PHE A 283 2.31 -15.65 -10.54
N GLN A 284 1.22 -16.29 -10.99
CA GLN A 284 1.15 -17.75 -11.03
C GLN A 284 2.20 -18.33 -11.99
N ARG A 285 2.41 -17.73 -13.18
CA ARG A 285 3.44 -18.12 -14.14
C ARG A 285 4.85 -17.96 -13.55
N LEU A 286 5.12 -16.84 -12.92
CA LEU A 286 6.43 -16.50 -12.35
C LEU A 286 6.96 -17.61 -11.42
N LYS A 287 6.12 -18.22 -10.60
CA LYS A 287 6.52 -19.25 -9.63
C LYS A 287 7.11 -20.53 -10.27
N HIS A 288 6.83 -20.76 -11.56
CA HIS A 288 7.41 -21.87 -12.31
C HIS A 288 8.83 -21.60 -12.80
N HIS A 289 9.31 -20.36 -12.75
CA HIS A 289 10.67 -20.04 -13.18
C HIS A 289 11.71 -20.71 -12.26
N PRO A 290 12.77 -21.36 -12.80
CA PRO A 290 13.75 -22.14 -12.04
C PRO A 290 14.36 -21.39 -10.85
N VAL A 291 14.61 -20.08 -10.97
CA VAL A 291 15.18 -19.23 -9.90
C VAL A 291 14.28 -19.23 -8.64
N LEU A 292 12.97 -19.30 -8.79
CA LEU A 292 12.01 -19.28 -7.67
C LEU A 292 11.54 -20.71 -7.34
N LYS A 293 11.26 -21.52 -8.38
CA LYS A 293 10.75 -22.88 -8.25
C LYS A 293 11.62 -23.74 -7.32
N GLN A 294 12.96 -23.62 -7.41
CA GLN A 294 13.89 -24.39 -6.59
C GLN A 294 13.63 -24.30 -5.07
N TYR A 295 13.07 -23.19 -4.61
CA TYR A 295 12.71 -22.98 -3.20
C TYR A 295 11.28 -23.45 -2.91
N LEU A 296 10.34 -23.23 -3.82
CA LEU A 296 8.90 -23.44 -3.59
C LEU A 296 8.46 -24.88 -3.83
N GLU A 297 9.16 -25.64 -4.68
CA GLU A 297 8.76 -27.00 -5.07
C GLU A 297 8.73 -27.95 -3.86
N GLY A 298 7.59 -28.60 -3.66
CA GLY A 298 7.33 -29.45 -2.50
C GLY A 298 6.91 -28.72 -1.24
N GLY A 299 6.93 -27.38 -1.25
CA GLY A 299 6.43 -26.55 -0.16
C GLY A 299 4.90 -26.45 -0.13
N LYS A 300 4.38 -25.82 0.91
CA LYS A 300 2.96 -25.57 1.14
C LYS A 300 2.69 -24.07 1.20
N ARG A 301 1.80 -23.60 0.34
CA ARG A 301 1.29 -22.22 0.38
C ARG A 301 0.35 -22.06 1.58
N ILE A 302 0.61 -21.06 2.43
CA ILE A 302 -0.16 -20.83 3.66
C ILE A 302 -0.94 -19.52 3.70
N SER A 303 -0.55 -18.53 2.91
CA SER A 303 -1.27 -17.26 2.82
C SER A 303 -1.14 -16.63 1.44
N TYR A 304 -2.09 -15.77 1.08
CA TYR A 304 -2.10 -14.97 -0.15
C TYR A 304 -2.68 -13.60 0.15
N GLY A 305 -2.16 -12.59 -0.49
CA GLY A 305 -2.72 -11.25 -0.44
C GLY A 305 -2.28 -10.38 -1.61
N ALA A 306 -2.97 -9.26 -1.76
CA ALA A 306 -2.65 -8.26 -2.76
C ALA A 306 -2.91 -6.85 -2.24
N ARG A 307 -2.04 -5.90 -2.61
CA ARG A 307 -2.19 -4.50 -2.24
C ARG A 307 -1.53 -3.58 -3.25
N ALA A 308 -2.19 -2.47 -3.57
CA ALA A 308 -1.55 -1.42 -4.33
C ALA A 308 -0.54 -0.66 -3.45
N LEU A 309 0.48 -0.13 -4.09
CA LEU A 309 1.50 0.71 -3.47
C LEU A 309 1.75 1.96 -4.32
N ALA A 310 1.89 3.12 -3.67
CA ALA A 310 2.23 4.38 -4.32
C ALA A 310 3.72 4.43 -4.63
N LYS A 311 4.10 4.72 -5.87
CA LYS A 311 5.49 4.66 -6.33
C LYS A 311 5.96 5.88 -7.13
N GLY A 312 5.18 6.96 -7.15
CA GLY A 312 5.53 8.20 -7.87
C GLY A 312 6.72 8.97 -7.27
N GLY A 313 7.02 8.76 -5.99
CA GLY A 313 8.14 9.41 -5.31
C GLY A 313 7.93 10.89 -5.08
N LEU A 314 9.03 11.65 -4.89
CA LEU A 314 9.00 13.05 -4.47
C LEU A 314 8.13 13.96 -5.37
N ASN A 315 8.21 13.76 -6.70
CA ASN A 315 7.53 14.63 -7.66
C ASN A 315 6.00 14.47 -7.64
N SER A 316 5.49 13.36 -7.12
CA SER A 316 4.06 13.03 -7.05
C SER A 316 3.47 13.23 -5.65
N LEU A 317 4.24 13.80 -4.71
CA LEU A 317 3.71 14.11 -3.37
C LEU A 317 2.72 15.27 -3.47
N PRO A 318 1.49 15.11 -2.97
CA PRO A 318 0.58 16.24 -2.79
C PRO A 318 1.10 17.17 -1.69
N LYS A 319 0.55 18.37 -1.57
CA LYS A 319 0.75 19.20 -0.39
C LYS A 319 0.33 18.39 0.84
N MET A 320 1.21 18.26 1.79
CA MET A 320 1.05 17.32 2.90
C MET A 320 0.17 17.83 4.03
N VAL A 321 -0.14 19.14 4.05
CA VAL A 321 -0.87 19.79 5.14
C VAL A 321 -2.06 20.58 4.62
N PHE A 322 -3.07 20.67 5.46
CA PHE A 322 -4.28 21.48 5.29
C PHE A 322 -4.78 21.91 6.67
N ASN A 323 -5.78 22.79 6.73
CA ASN A 323 -6.30 23.28 8.00
C ASN A 323 -6.86 22.15 8.87
N GLY A 324 -6.25 21.95 10.04
CA GLY A 324 -6.65 20.95 11.03
C GLY A 324 -6.09 19.55 10.79
N GLY A 325 -5.16 19.35 9.81
CA GLY A 325 -4.60 18.02 9.63
C GLY A 325 -3.47 17.90 8.62
N ALA A 326 -3.02 16.65 8.44
CA ALA A 326 -1.95 16.30 7.52
C ALA A 326 -2.10 14.87 6.97
N LEU A 327 -1.55 14.65 5.76
CA LEU A 327 -1.31 13.33 5.18
C LEU A 327 0.06 12.82 5.63
N ILE A 328 0.16 11.53 5.97
CA ILE A 328 1.40 10.88 6.36
C ILE A 328 1.56 9.50 5.72
N GLY A 329 2.78 9.01 5.65
CA GLY A 329 3.09 7.68 5.13
C GLY A 329 2.73 7.50 3.66
N CYS A 330 2.23 6.31 3.31
CA CYS A 330 1.84 5.99 1.93
C CYS A 330 0.56 6.69 1.47
N ASP A 331 -0.21 7.29 2.36
CA ASP A 331 -1.32 8.17 2.00
C ASP A 331 -0.81 9.46 1.36
N LEU A 332 0.30 9.97 1.88
CA LEU A 332 1.10 11.04 1.27
C LEU A 332 1.88 10.54 0.03
N GLY A 333 2.34 9.29 0.01
CA GLY A 333 3.12 8.73 -1.09
C GLY A 333 4.63 8.64 -0.85
N THR A 334 5.07 8.48 0.40
CA THR A 334 6.49 8.56 0.81
C THR A 334 7.36 7.35 0.47
N MET A 335 6.89 6.37 -0.29
CA MET A 335 7.68 5.20 -0.65
C MET A 335 8.90 5.57 -1.50
N ASN A 336 10.08 5.02 -1.13
CA ASN A 336 11.28 5.11 -1.95
C ASN A 336 11.38 3.93 -2.92
N VAL A 337 11.08 4.19 -4.19
CA VAL A 337 11.08 3.18 -5.26
C VAL A 337 12.47 2.65 -5.55
N ALA A 338 13.50 3.49 -5.51
CA ALA A 338 14.88 3.08 -5.78
C ALA A 338 15.42 2.09 -4.74
N LYS A 339 14.92 2.16 -3.50
CA LYS A 339 15.22 1.19 -2.43
C LYS A 339 14.25 0.00 -2.40
N ILE A 340 13.11 0.09 -3.07
CA ILE A 340 11.99 -0.86 -2.95
C ILE A 340 11.50 -0.93 -1.48
N LYS A 341 11.52 0.19 -0.78
CA LYS A 341 11.19 0.28 0.66
C LYS A 341 10.33 1.52 0.94
N GLY A 342 9.34 1.34 1.80
CA GLY A 342 8.42 2.42 2.18
C GLY A 342 8.11 2.49 3.67
N SER A 343 8.44 1.44 4.44
CA SER A 343 8.04 1.39 5.86
C SER A 343 8.80 2.41 6.70
N HIS A 344 10.12 2.52 6.53
CA HIS A 344 10.95 3.50 7.26
C HIS A 344 10.60 4.95 6.90
N THR A 345 10.30 5.21 5.63
CA THR A 345 9.88 6.54 5.16
C THR A 345 8.50 6.91 5.68
N ALA A 346 7.57 5.93 5.73
CA ALA A 346 6.24 6.11 6.31
C ALA A 346 6.33 6.42 7.81
N MET A 347 7.13 5.66 8.56
CA MET A 347 7.39 5.93 9.98
C MET A 347 7.96 7.33 10.19
N LYS A 348 8.98 7.73 9.42
CA LYS A 348 9.62 9.05 9.56
C LYS A 348 8.64 10.18 9.27
N SER A 349 7.82 10.07 8.24
CA SER A 349 6.80 11.10 7.95
C SER A 349 5.80 11.25 9.10
N GLY A 350 5.37 10.13 9.70
CA GLY A 350 4.52 10.14 10.89
C GLY A 350 5.18 10.82 12.09
N MET A 351 6.45 10.52 12.34
CA MET A 351 7.22 11.16 13.43
C MET A 351 7.34 12.67 13.25
N LEU A 352 7.65 13.13 12.02
CA LEU A 352 7.78 14.57 11.72
C LEU A 352 6.45 15.32 11.86
N ALA A 353 5.35 14.73 11.41
CA ALA A 353 4.02 15.30 11.62
C ALA A 353 3.65 15.36 13.10
N ALA A 354 3.95 14.31 13.84
CA ALA A 354 3.73 14.24 15.30
C ALA A 354 4.52 15.31 16.05
N GLU A 355 5.78 15.53 15.69
CA GLU A 355 6.62 16.58 16.29
C GLU A 355 6.02 17.97 16.04
N SER A 356 5.53 18.23 14.82
CA SER A 356 4.86 19.50 14.47
C SER A 356 3.56 19.71 15.24
N VAL A 357 2.73 18.65 15.35
CA VAL A 357 1.50 18.70 16.15
C VAL A 357 1.80 18.93 17.63
N ALA A 358 2.79 18.23 18.17
CA ALA A 358 3.20 18.41 19.57
C ALA A 358 3.69 19.83 19.83
N GLU A 359 4.51 20.41 18.94
CA GLU A 359 4.98 21.79 19.03
C GLU A 359 3.80 22.77 19.08
N ALA A 360 2.82 22.62 18.18
CA ALA A 360 1.64 23.48 18.15
C ALA A 360 0.80 23.36 19.43
N LEU A 361 0.47 22.15 19.88
CA LEU A 361 -0.34 21.93 21.09
C LEU A 361 0.37 22.38 22.37
N LEU A 362 1.66 22.08 22.51
CA LEU A 362 2.47 22.49 23.66
C LEU A 362 2.70 24.00 23.67
N GLY A 363 2.68 24.63 22.49
CA GLY A 363 2.71 26.08 22.31
C GLY A 363 1.38 26.80 22.59
N GLY A 364 0.31 26.05 22.87
CA GLY A 364 -1.01 26.58 23.23
C GLY A 364 -1.98 26.75 22.05
N SER A 365 -1.73 26.10 20.91
CA SER A 365 -2.72 26.08 19.80
C SER A 365 -3.99 25.35 20.23
N GLU A 366 -5.14 25.94 19.91
CA GLU A 366 -6.48 25.34 20.07
C GLU A 366 -6.83 24.39 18.92
N GLY A 367 -5.91 24.20 17.97
CA GLY A 367 -6.07 23.33 16.81
C GLY A 367 -6.72 24.00 15.60
N GLY A 368 -6.69 23.30 14.48
CA GLY A 368 -7.25 23.77 13.21
C GLY A 368 -6.27 24.53 12.33
N ASP A 369 -5.09 24.86 12.83
CA ASP A 369 -4.04 25.53 12.06
C ASP A 369 -3.47 24.62 10.97
N THR A 370 -2.81 25.23 9.97
CA THR A 370 -2.00 24.51 8.99
C THR A 370 -0.60 24.25 9.59
N LEU A 371 -0.21 22.99 9.64
CA LEU A 371 1.05 22.52 10.24
C LEU A 371 2.27 22.81 9.34
N ASN A 372 2.60 24.08 9.09
CA ASN A 372 3.71 24.47 8.21
C ASN A 372 5.07 23.98 8.72
N THR A 373 5.25 23.86 10.04
CA THR A 373 6.45 23.29 10.65
C THR A 373 6.70 21.84 10.23
N TYR A 374 5.65 21.07 9.92
CA TYR A 374 5.81 19.72 9.34
C TYR A 374 6.46 19.78 7.94
N VAL A 375 6.05 20.72 7.09
CA VAL A 375 6.63 20.91 5.75
C VAL A 375 8.10 21.29 5.84
N GLU A 376 8.45 22.18 6.77
CA GLU A 376 9.82 22.61 7.01
C GLU A 376 10.68 21.47 7.57
N ALA A 377 10.18 20.74 8.56
CA ALA A 377 10.84 19.57 9.14
C ALA A 377 11.05 18.46 8.11
N PHE A 378 10.06 18.21 7.25
CA PHE A 378 10.18 17.26 6.14
C PHE A 378 11.34 17.65 5.22
N LYS A 379 11.39 18.91 4.75
CA LYS A 379 12.45 19.42 3.87
C LYS A 379 13.85 19.39 4.50
N ALA A 380 13.93 19.50 5.81
CA ALA A 380 15.20 19.45 6.57
C ALA A 380 15.61 18.02 6.96
N SER A 381 14.80 17.01 6.64
CA SER A 381 15.00 15.63 7.10
C SER A 381 15.73 14.77 6.06
N TRP A 382 16.33 13.68 6.56
CA TRP A 382 16.88 12.64 5.67
C TRP A 382 15.83 11.98 4.77
N LEU A 383 14.54 12.04 5.15
CA LEU A 383 13.45 11.54 4.32
C LEU A 383 13.35 12.33 3.01
N PHE A 384 13.42 13.64 3.08
CA PHE A 384 13.45 14.48 1.88
C PHE A 384 14.69 14.20 1.04
N ASP A 385 15.87 14.16 1.64
CA ASP A 385 17.13 13.88 0.94
C ASP A 385 17.10 12.55 0.19
N GLU A 386 16.53 11.53 0.84
CA GLU A 386 16.39 10.19 0.26
C GLU A 386 15.42 10.17 -0.92
N LEU A 387 14.26 10.81 -0.78
CA LEU A 387 13.28 10.91 -1.86
C LEU A 387 13.80 11.82 -3.00
N PHE A 388 14.51 12.88 -2.67
CA PHE A 388 15.14 13.76 -3.67
C PHE A 388 16.19 13.03 -4.49
N ALA A 389 17.04 12.25 -3.85
CA ALA A 389 18.05 11.45 -4.55
C ALA A 389 17.44 10.42 -5.50
N SER A 390 16.25 9.91 -5.21
CA SER A 390 15.55 8.91 -6.03
C SER A 390 14.49 9.48 -6.99
N ARG A 391 14.34 10.81 -7.07
CA ARG A 391 13.24 11.47 -7.82
C ARG A 391 13.17 11.13 -9.31
N ASN A 392 14.31 10.80 -9.91
CA ASN A 392 14.40 10.44 -11.33
C ASN A 392 14.23 8.95 -11.59
N PHE A 393 14.23 8.10 -10.55
CA PHE A 393 14.32 6.64 -10.71
C PHE A 393 13.12 6.06 -11.46
N GLY A 394 11.90 6.33 -11.00
CA GLY A 394 10.66 5.89 -11.65
C GLY A 394 10.46 6.50 -13.05
N PRO A 395 10.51 7.84 -13.17
CA PRO A 395 10.36 8.51 -14.47
C PRO A 395 11.37 8.03 -15.53
N ALA A 396 12.62 7.71 -15.16
CA ALA A 396 13.61 7.17 -16.09
C ALA A 396 13.20 5.78 -16.61
N MET A 397 12.67 4.91 -15.75
CA MET A 397 12.18 3.58 -16.15
C MET A 397 11.02 3.67 -17.13
N HIS A 398 10.07 4.56 -16.89
CA HIS A 398 8.92 4.77 -17.78
C HIS A 398 9.32 5.42 -19.12
N LYS A 399 10.22 6.40 -19.08
CA LYS A 399 10.60 7.19 -20.26
C LYS A 399 11.58 6.45 -21.19
N PHE A 400 12.53 5.73 -20.62
CA PHE A 400 13.62 5.09 -21.38
C PHE A 400 13.46 3.57 -21.49
N GLY A 401 12.46 2.98 -20.83
CA GLY A 401 12.27 1.54 -20.73
C GLY A 401 13.23 0.87 -19.72
N PRO A 402 13.02 -0.40 -19.39
CA PRO A 402 13.72 -1.07 -18.29
C PRO A 402 15.25 -1.09 -18.45
N ILE A 403 15.78 -1.41 -19.62
CA ILE A 403 17.24 -1.53 -19.82
C ILE A 403 17.95 -0.17 -19.79
N MET A 404 17.47 0.78 -20.59
CA MET A 404 18.11 2.11 -20.65
C MET A 404 17.82 2.91 -19.36
N GLY A 405 16.63 2.76 -18.79
CA GLY A 405 16.26 3.34 -17.50
C GLY A 405 17.12 2.79 -16.35
N ALA A 406 17.38 1.48 -16.34
CA ALA A 406 18.29 0.89 -15.34
C ALA A 406 19.72 1.42 -15.49
N GLY A 407 20.24 1.55 -16.72
CA GLY A 407 21.55 2.16 -16.97
C GLY A 407 21.62 3.62 -16.51
N PHE A 408 20.59 4.42 -16.82
CA PHE A 408 20.47 5.78 -16.35
C PHE A 408 20.44 5.83 -14.80
N ASN A 409 19.61 5.02 -14.18
CA ASN A 409 19.48 4.96 -12.73
C ASN A 409 20.78 4.51 -12.04
N TRP A 410 21.51 3.57 -12.65
CA TRP A 410 22.82 3.19 -12.13
C TRP A 410 23.80 4.36 -12.14
N LEU A 411 23.88 5.13 -13.23
CA LEU A 411 24.71 6.34 -13.33
C LEU A 411 24.28 7.40 -12.31
N ASP A 412 22.97 7.70 -12.25
CA ASP A 412 22.43 8.68 -11.32
C ASP A 412 22.73 8.31 -9.87
N GLN A 413 22.46 7.08 -9.45
CA GLN A 413 22.62 6.65 -8.06
C GLN A 413 24.08 6.40 -7.66
N ASN A 414 24.89 5.78 -8.52
CA ASN A 414 26.24 5.34 -8.16
C ASN A 414 27.31 6.41 -8.44
N ILE A 415 27.15 7.23 -9.47
CA ILE A 415 28.13 8.26 -9.86
C ILE A 415 27.70 9.63 -9.35
N PHE A 416 26.44 10.03 -9.57
CA PHE A 416 25.96 11.36 -9.22
C PHE A 416 25.26 11.42 -7.86
N GLY A 417 25.05 10.27 -7.18
CA GLY A 417 24.39 10.19 -5.87
C GLY A 417 22.98 10.76 -5.87
N GLY A 418 22.24 10.66 -6.99
CA GLY A 418 20.90 11.23 -7.15
C GLY A 418 20.87 12.75 -7.30
N LYS A 419 22.03 13.40 -7.54
CA LYS A 419 22.16 14.87 -7.58
C LYS A 419 22.28 15.44 -8.99
N LEU A 420 21.71 14.79 -9.99
CA LEU A 420 21.63 15.36 -11.34
C LEU A 420 20.92 16.73 -11.30
N PRO A 421 21.36 17.73 -12.12
CA PRO A 421 20.84 19.11 -12.04
C PRO A 421 19.44 19.27 -12.67
N PHE A 422 18.78 18.19 -13.05
CA PHE A 422 17.45 18.19 -13.65
C PHE A 422 16.56 17.13 -13.00
N THR A 423 15.26 17.30 -13.16
CA THR A 423 14.22 16.36 -12.73
C THR A 423 13.47 15.85 -13.96
N LEU A 424 13.27 14.54 -14.02
CA LEU A 424 12.40 13.91 -14.99
C LEU A 424 10.97 13.91 -14.43
N HIS A 425 10.02 14.29 -15.26
CA HIS A 425 8.60 14.32 -14.90
C HIS A 425 7.82 13.23 -15.61
N ASP A 426 6.81 12.67 -14.92
CA ASP A 426 5.88 11.69 -15.46
C ASP A 426 4.46 12.06 -15.02
N THR A 427 3.69 12.58 -15.98
CA THR A 427 2.38 13.19 -15.73
C THR A 427 1.21 12.36 -16.26
N LYS A 428 1.48 11.21 -16.93
CA LYS A 428 0.41 10.40 -17.48
C LYS A 428 -0.12 9.43 -16.43
N PRO A 429 -1.38 9.55 -15.99
CA PRO A 429 -1.91 8.67 -14.94
C PRO A 429 -2.06 7.22 -15.42
N ASP A 430 -1.94 6.27 -14.50
CA ASP A 430 -1.91 4.83 -14.78
C ASP A 430 -3.16 4.32 -15.49
N TYR A 431 -4.35 4.81 -15.15
CA TYR A 431 -5.60 4.41 -15.81
C TYR A 431 -5.62 4.77 -17.29
N ALA A 432 -4.96 5.87 -17.67
CA ALA A 432 -4.93 6.34 -19.06
C ALA A 432 -3.90 5.60 -19.95
N CYS A 433 -3.16 4.65 -19.37
CA CYS A 433 -2.15 3.87 -20.11
C CYS A 433 -2.74 2.67 -20.86
N LEU A 434 -3.95 2.19 -20.51
CA LEU A 434 -4.57 1.06 -21.20
C LEU A 434 -4.86 1.38 -22.67
N LYS A 435 -4.46 0.45 -23.54
CA LYS A 435 -4.79 0.43 -24.98
C LYS A 435 -6.15 -0.25 -25.17
N LEU A 436 -6.80 0.08 -26.29
CA LEU A 436 -8.04 -0.58 -26.67
C LEU A 436 -7.81 -2.09 -26.90
N ALA A 437 -8.79 -2.93 -26.62
CA ALA A 437 -8.69 -4.36 -26.74
C ALA A 437 -8.29 -4.81 -28.17
N LYS A 438 -8.79 -4.12 -29.21
CA LYS A 438 -8.45 -4.38 -30.62
C LYS A 438 -6.98 -4.12 -30.95
N ASP A 439 -6.30 -3.30 -30.16
CA ASP A 439 -4.89 -2.89 -30.37
C ASP A 439 -3.94 -3.69 -29.45
N CYS A 440 -4.47 -4.63 -28.67
CA CYS A 440 -3.73 -5.47 -27.75
C CYS A 440 -3.66 -6.93 -28.20
N LYS A 441 -2.51 -7.55 -27.92
CA LYS A 441 -2.38 -9.00 -28.08
C LYS A 441 -3.07 -9.70 -26.91
N GLN A 442 -3.95 -10.64 -27.22
CA GLN A 442 -4.53 -11.52 -26.20
C GLN A 442 -3.44 -12.38 -25.53
N ILE A 443 -3.56 -12.54 -24.23
CA ILE A 443 -2.66 -13.38 -23.42
C ILE A 443 -3.44 -14.62 -22.99
N SER A 444 -2.90 -15.80 -23.34
CA SER A 444 -3.44 -17.06 -22.87
C SER A 444 -2.64 -17.55 -21.67
N TYR A 445 -3.30 -17.70 -20.55
CA TYR A 445 -2.68 -18.20 -19.32
C TYR A 445 -2.87 -19.71 -19.18
N PRO A 446 -1.84 -20.45 -18.75
CA PRO A 446 -1.96 -21.89 -18.49
C PRO A 446 -2.90 -22.14 -17.29
N LYS A 447 -3.57 -23.28 -17.30
CA LYS A 447 -4.34 -23.70 -16.12
C LYS A 447 -3.39 -23.93 -14.94
N PRO A 448 -3.78 -23.53 -13.71
CA PRO A 448 -3.01 -23.81 -12.52
C PRO A 448 -2.79 -25.32 -12.31
N ASP A 449 -1.61 -25.70 -11.82
CA ASP A 449 -1.25 -27.11 -11.58
C ASP A 449 -1.65 -27.62 -10.17
N GLY A 450 -2.11 -26.73 -9.31
CA GLY A 450 -2.47 -27.04 -7.92
C GLY A 450 -1.28 -27.36 -7.01
N LYS A 451 -0.05 -27.12 -7.46
CA LYS A 451 1.21 -27.39 -6.72
C LYS A 451 2.03 -26.12 -6.54
N LEU A 452 2.36 -25.45 -7.63
CA LEU A 452 3.07 -24.16 -7.65
C LEU A 452 2.14 -23.01 -8.03
N SER A 453 1.18 -23.28 -8.89
CA SER A 453 0.17 -22.31 -9.32
C SER A 453 -1.23 -22.74 -8.91
N PHE A 454 -2.08 -21.76 -8.59
CA PHE A 454 -3.39 -21.96 -8.02
C PHE A 454 -4.40 -21.03 -8.68
N ASP A 455 -5.67 -21.39 -8.61
CA ASP A 455 -6.76 -20.53 -9.07
C ASP A 455 -6.97 -19.33 -8.13
N LYS A 456 -7.67 -18.33 -8.64
CA LYS A 456 -7.90 -17.06 -7.94
C LYS A 456 -8.75 -17.24 -6.67
N LEU A 457 -9.80 -18.05 -6.72
CA LEU A 457 -10.72 -18.22 -5.60
C LEU A 457 -10.07 -18.97 -4.44
N SER A 458 -9.31 -20.06 -4.73
CA SER A 458 -8.55 -20.75 -3.68
C SER A 458 -7.46 -19.87 -3.06
N SER A 459 -6.96 -18.88 -3.80
CA SER A 459 -6.03 -17.88 -3.28
C SER A 459 -6.73 -16.88 -2.35
N VAL A 460 -7.90 -16.38 -2.76
CA VAL A 460 -8.74 -15.51 -1.92
C VAL A 460 -9.13 -16.20 -0.62
N PHE A 461 -9.47 -17.49 -0.67
CA PHE A 461 -9.82 -18.26 0.53
C PHE A 461 -8.74 -18.18 1.62
N ILE A 462 -7.46 -18.33 1.25
CA ILE A 462 -6.35 -18.24 2.21
C ILE A 462 -5.90 -16.81 2.56
N SER A 463 -6.56 -15.80 2.03
CA SER A 463 -6.42 -14.41 2.51
C SER A 463 -7.26 -14.15 3.76
N SER A 464 -8.14 -15.13 4.10
CA SER A 464 -9.09 -15.03 5.20
C SER A 464 -9.97 -13.76 5.13
N THR A 465 -10.24 -13.29 3.90
CA THR A 465 -11.11 -12.12 3.72
C THR A 465 -12.54 -12.47 4.07
N ASN A 466 -13.18 -11.63 4.85
CA ASN A 466 -14.57 -11.76 5.23
C ASN A 466 -15.22 -10.37 5.35
N HIS A 467 -16.44 -10.23 4.87
CA HIS A 467 -17.24 -9.01 4.96
C HIS A 467 -18.65 -9.37 5.41
N GLU A 468 -19.31 -8.44 6.06
CA GLU A 468 -20.76 -8.58 6.31
C GLU A 468 -21.48 -8.67 4.96
N GLU A 469 -22.30 -9.73 4.76
CA GLU A 469 -22.91 -10.02 3.45
C GLU A 469 -23.96 -9.00 3.04
N GLU A 470 -24.66 -8.45 4.00
CA GLU A 470 -25.80 -7.57 3.77
C GLU A 470 -25.46 -6.07 3.90
N GLN A 471 -24.18 -5.72 4.06
CA GLN A 471 -23.78 -4.32 4.06
C GLN A 471 -23.83 -3.70 2.65
N PRO A 472 -23.90 -2.36 2.53
CA PRO A 472 -23.80 -1.68 1.25
C PRO A 472 -22.50 -2.04 0.52
N CYS A 473 -22.57 -2.27 -0.78
CA CYS A 473 -21.38 -2.57 -1.57
C CYS A 473 -20.38 -1.40 -1.47
N HIS A 474 -19.16 -1.70 -1.00
CA HIS A 474 -18.09 -0.71 -0.84
C HIS A 474 -17.34 -0.39 -2.15
N LEU A 475 -17.72 -1.03 -3.25
CA LEU A 475 -17.18 -0.79 -4.58
C LEU A 475 -18.24 -0.02 -5.38
N LYS A 476 -18.21 1.31 -5.24
CA LYS A 476 -19.25 2.18 -5.81
C LYS A 476 -18.99 2.42 -7.30
N LEU A 477 -20.03 2.25 -8.10
CA LEU A 477 -20.03 2.66 -9.50
C LEU A 477 -20.63 4.07 -9.62
N ARG A 478 -19.92 4.97 -10.32
CA ARG A 478 -20.47 6.28 -10.67
C ARG A 478 -21.66 6.14 -11.63
N ASP A 479 -21.55 5.20 -12.57
CA ASP A 479 -22.60 4.82 -13.51
C ASP A 479 -22.55 3.31 -13.74
N ALA A 480 -23.62 2.61 -13.40
CA ALA A 480 -23.74 1.15 -13.51
C ALA A 480 -23.72 0.64 -14.96
N SER A 481 -23.96 1.50 -15.95
CA SER A 481 -23.96 1.12 -17.36
C SER A 481 -22.57 1.09 -18.00
N ILE A 482 -21.60 1.82 -17.46
CA ILE A 482 -20.26 1.99 -18.04
C ILE A 482 -19.53 0.65 -18.24
N PRO A 483 -19.51 -0.30 -17.30
CA PRO A 483 -18.79 -1.55 -17.48
C PRO A 483 -19.21 -2.33 -18.72
N ILE A 484 -20.51 -2.37 -19.00
CA ILE A 484 -21.06 -3.12 -20.15
C ILE A 484 -21.07 -2.28 -21.43
N ASN A 485 -21.47 -1.01 -21.36
CA ASN A 485 -21.70 -0.19 -22.54
C ASN A 485 -20.42 0.51 -23.03
N VAL A 486 -19.41 0.70 -22.18
CA VAL A 486 -18.17 1.43 -22.50
C VAL A 486 -16.94 0.53 -22.35
N ASN A 487 -16.70 0.01 -21.14
CA ASN A 487 -15.46 -0.74 -20.87
C ASN A 487 -15.41 -2.08 -21.61
N LEU A 488 -16.51 -2.82 -21.67
CA LEU A 488 -16.55 -4.12 -22.32
C LEU A 488 -16.23 -4.03 -23.82
N PRO A 489 -16.89 -3.17 -24.64
CA PRO A 489 -16.57 -3.07 -26.07
C PRO A 489 -15.21 -2.44 -26.36
N LEU A 490 -14.68 -1.55 -25.50
CA LEU A 490 -13.42 -0.86 -25.75
C LEU A 490 -12.22 -1.62 -25.19
N TYR A 491 -12.34 -2.23 -24.00
CA TYR A 491 -11.24 -2.78 -23.22
C TYR A 491 -11.45 -4.24 -22.82
N ASP A 492 -12.55 -4.90 -23.28
CA ASP A 492 -12.96 -6.25 -22.86
C ASP A 492 -13.15 -6.36 -21.34
N GLU A 493 -13.70 -5.33 -20.72
CA GLU A 493 -13.90 -5.11 -19.29
C GLU A 493 -12.70 -5.60 -18.45
N PRO A 494 -11.67 -4.74 -18.28
CA PRO A 494 -10.38 -5.15 -17.70
C PRO A 494 -10.46 -5.45 -16.20
N ALA A 495 -11.54 -5.06 -15.50
CA ALA A 495 -11.71 -5.34 -14.08
C ALA A 495 -11.67 -6.83 -13.76
N GLN A 496 -12.11 -7.68 -14.69
CA GLN A 496 -12.04 -9.14 -14.57
C GLN A 496 -10.59 -9.66 -14.43
N ARG A 497 -9.61 -8.89 -14.94
CA ARG A 497 -8.19 -9.27 -15.00
C ARG A 497 -7.34 -8.51 -14.00
N TYR A 498 -7.49 -7.17 -13.89
CA TYR A 498 -6.68 -6.42 -12.93
C TYR A 498 -7.06 -6.69 -11.47
N CYS A 499 -8.29 -7.15 -11.21
CA CYS A 499 -8.67 -7.55 -9.86
C CYS A 499 -7.98 -8.86 -9.46
N PRO A 500 -7.16 -8.87 -8.39
CA PRO A 500 -6.44 -10.06 -7.96
C PRO A 500 -7.29 -11.02 -7.12
N ALA A 501 -8.57 -10.69 -6.90
CA ALA A 501 -9.45 -11.38 -5.97
C ALA A 501 -10.77 -11.89 -6.58
N GLY A 502 -10.95 -11.80 -7.92
CA GLY A 502 -12.16 -12.31 -8.57
C GLY A 502 -13.44 -11.58 -8.16
N VAL A 503 -13.33 -10.27 -7.91
CA VAL A 503 -14.47 -9.44 -7.50
C VAL A 503 -15.39 -9.13 -8.68
N TYR A 504 -14.83 -8.94 -9.87
CA TYR A 504 -15.57 -8.47 -11.04
C TYR A 504 -15.72 -9.55 -12.09
N GLU A 505 -16.93 -9.72 -12.59
CA GLU A 505 -17.26 -10.67 -13.64
C GLU A 505 -18.27 -10.08 -14.63
N VAL A 506 -18.12 -10.40 -15.90
CA VAL A 506 -19.15 -10.17 -16.93
C VAL A 506 -19.88 -11.48 -17.18
N ILE A 507 -21.13 -11.54 -16.76
CA ILE A 507 -21.98 -12.73 -16.86
C ILE A 507 -22.91 -12.56 -18.04
N THR A 508 -23.00 -13.60 -18.89
CA THR A 508 -24.02 -13.69 -19.93
C THR A 508 -25.25 -14.41 -19.37
N GLN A 509 -26.36 -13.70 -19.28
CA GLN A 509 -27.63 -14.25 -18.81
C GLN A 509 -28.25 -15.20 -19.85
N GLU A 510 -29.23 -15.95 -19.46
CA GLU A 510 -29.99 -16.85 -20.38
C GLU A 510 -30.65 -16.09 -21.55
N SER A 511 -31.02 -14.84 -21.34
CA SER A 511 -31.50 -13.91 -22.35
C SER A 511 -30.46 -13.52 -23.42
N GLY A 512 -29.18 -13.86 -23.21
CA GLY A 512 -28.06 -13.38 -24.01
C GLY A 512 -27.55 -11.97 -23.59
N GLU A 513 -28.21 -11.30 -22.67
CA GLU A 513 -27.81 -10.01 -22.15
C GLU A 513 -26.59 -10.17 -21.23
N LYS A 514 -25.66 -9.19 -21.29
CA LYS A 514 -24.47 -9.17 -20.41
C LYS A 514 -24.72 -8.31 -19.19
N ARG A 515 -24.31 -8.81 -18.03
CA ARG A 515 -24.39 -8.11 -16.75
C ARG A 515 -23.01 -8.04 -16.10
N PHE A 516 -22.68 -6.90 -15.54
CA PHE A 516 -21.50 -6.72 -14.68
C PHE A 516 -21.86 -7.13 -13.25
N GLN A 517 -21.16 -8.11 -12.71
CA GLN A 517 -21.36 -8.60 -11.35
C GLN A 517 -20.18 -8.19 -10.46
N ILE A 518 -20.50 -7.76 -9.25
CA ILE A 518 -19.52 -7.39 -8.22
C ILE A 518 -19.67 -8.36 -7.04
N ASN A 519 -18.68 -9.24 -6.87
CA ASN A 519 -18.58 -10.18 -5.76
C ASN A 519 -17.78 -9.52 -4.62
N ALA A 520 -18.38 -8.53 -3.95
CA ALA A 520 -17.69 -7.69 -2.96
C ALA A 520 -17.10 -8.48 -1.79
N GLN A 521 -17.66 -9.65 -1.47
CA GLN A 521 -17.18 -10.59 -0.45
C GLN A 521 -15.72 -11.01 -0.68
N ASN A 522 -15.28 -11.10 -1.93
CA ASN A 522 -13.93 -11.52 -2.30
C ASN A 522 -12.90 -10.39 -2.16
N CYS A 523 -13.32 -9.17 -1.87
CA CYS A 523 -12.44 -8.00 -1.88
C CYS A 523 -11.35 -8.09 -0.80
N VAL A 524 -10.09 -8.01 -1.21
CA VAL A 524 -8.92 -7.97 -0.31
C VAL A 524 -8.41 -6.54 -0.06
N HIS A 525 -9.22 -5.53 -0.34
CA HIS A 525 -8.91 -4.10 -0.14
C HIS A 525 -7.64 -3.61 -0.86
N CYS A 526 -7.29 -4.21 -2.00
CA CYS A 526 -6.08 -3.84 -2.74
C CYS A 526 -6.17 -2.48 -3.44
N LYS A 527 -7.39 -1.97 -3.69
CA LYS A 527 -7.70 -0.67 -4.33
C LYS A 527 -7.27 -0.55 -5.80
N THR A 528 -6.86 -1.64 -6.45
CA THR A 528 -6.45 -1.62 -7.87
C THR A 528 -7.56 -1.11 -8.78
N CYS A 529 -8.81 -1.42 -8.49
CA CYS A 529 -9.97 -0.98 -9.28
C CYS A 529 -10.16 0.54 -9.25
N ASP A 530 -10.00 1.16 -8.09
CA ASP A 530 -10.05 2.63 -7.91
C ASP A 530 -8.92 3.37 -8.66
N ILE A 531 -7.81 2.65 -8.94
CA ILE A 531 -6.65 3.21 -9.63
C ILE A 531 -6.69 2.95 -11.14
N LYS A 532 -6.99 1.70 -11.54
CA LYS A 532 -6.73 1.20 -12.91
C LYS A 532 -7.95 1.24 -13.84
N ASP A 533 -9.16 1.43 -13.31
CA ASP A 533 -10.34 1.50 -14.16
C ASP A 533 -10.22 2.61 -15.22
N PRO A 534 -10.22 2.28 -16.53
CA PRO A 534 -9.97 3.27 -17.59
C PRO A 534 -11.02 4.39 -17.64
N SER A 535 -12.23 4.13 -17.18
CA SER A 535 -13.32 5.10 -17.10
C SER A 535 -13.37 5.84 -15.75
N GLN A 536 -12.51 5.49 -14.79
CA GLN A 536 -12.54 5.98 -13.41
C GLN A 536 -13.97 5.92 -12.83
N ASN A 537 -14.67 4.83 -13.12
CA ASN A 537 -16.05 4.59 -12.74
C ASN A 537 -16.17 3.92 -11.37
N ILE A 538 -15.14 3.16 -10.97
CA ILE A 538 -15.14 2.40 -9.72
C ILE A 538 -14.44 3.21 -8.62
N THR A 539 -15.16 3.46 -7.53
CA THR A 539 -14.61 4.09 -6.33
C THR A 539 -14.64 3.09 -5.17
N TRP A 540 -13.49 2.79 -4.61
CA TRP A 540 -13.41 2.02 -3.37
C TRP A 540 -13.71 2.95 -2.18
N VAL A 541 -14.70 2.58 -1.37
CA VAL A 541 -15.01 3.24 -0.09
C VAL A 541 -14.81 2.25 1.05
N THR A 542 -14.69 2.74 2.28
CA THR A 542 -14.49 1.87 3.43
C THR A 542 -15.75 1.05 3.71
N PRO A 543 -15.68 -0.30 3.79
CA PRO A 543 -16.80 -1.14 4.25
C PRO A 543 -17.00 -1.00 5.75
N GLU A 544 -17.98 -1.71 6.33
CA GLU A 544 -18.11 -1.85 7.77
C GLU A 544 -16.77 -2.25 8.41
N GLY A 545 -16.50 -1.69 9.58
CA GLY A 545 -15.29 -1.99 10.33
C GLY A 545 -15.25 -3.45 10.81
N GLY A 546 -14.05 -3.98 10.99
CA GLY A 546 -13.81 -5.37 11.39
C GLY A 546 -13.79 -6.38 10.23
N GLY A 547 -14.29 -6.00 9.04
CA GLY A 547 -14.26 -6.86 7.84
C GLY A 547 -12.99 -6.69 7.00
N GLY A 548 -12.85 -7.55 5.99
CA GLY A 548 -11.73 -7.57 5.05
C GLY A 548 -10.75 -8.73 5.28
N PRO A 549 -9.55 -8.69 4.67
CA PRO A 549 -8.56 -9.75 4.83
C PRO A 549 -7.99 -9.79 6.24
N THR A 550 -7.59 -10.98 6.68
CA THR A 550 -6.89 -11.17 7.97
C THR A 550 -5.58 -11.91 7.69
N TYR A 551 -4.52 -11.13 7.56
CA TYR A 551 -3.20 -11.67 7.22
C TYR A 551 -2.43 -12.05 8.49
N PRO A 552 -2.03 -13.34 8.64
CA PRO A 552 -1.41 -13.81 9.88
C PRO A 552 0.03 -13.30 10.03
N ASN A 553 0.81 -13.27 8.96
CA ASN A 553 2.27 -13.03 9.00
C ASN A 553 2.79 -12.29 7.75
N MET A 554 1.99 -11.42 7.14
CA MET A 554 2.36 -10.72 5.92
C MET A 554 2.95 -9.32 6.13
#